data_d7da4637057838dc6ca9aaf125254327
#
_entry.id   d7da4637057838dc6ca9aaf125254327
#
_cell.length_a   1.000
_cell.length_b   1.000
_cell.length_c   1.000
_cell.angle_alpha   90.00
_cell.angle_beta   90.00
_cell.angle_gamma   90.00
#
_symmetry.space_group_name_H-M   'P 1'
#
loop_
_entity.id
_entity.type
_entity.pdbx_description
1 polymer ?
#
loop_
_entity_poly.entity_id
_entity_poly.type
_entity_poly.pdbx_seq_one_letter_code
_entity_poly.pdbx_strand_id
1 'polypeptide(L)'
;MDAVSALRMVNRIYARLNNRRDEIEKFESYYLGKQPLTFATAEWQAQNAALYDTFADNWTAPVVNAEAERIEYSGLNIAQSAGVDAQMARDAADQLHEWWLRNELDMQSSQGWVTTLTARRSYVIVWADRETQKPVVTWEHPSQVEIEYDFANPLKRVAALKTWVDETWEYATLYTPDWVWKFQRGRTTVKTELDSQAEQARSEKGADGGWIPRELPSESWPLSNPLGVVPVVEVPNRPPLKGDPISEIAGVISMQDAINLLWAYLFLAADYASMPARVVLGAAPPTVPILDGQGKEVGRRPVDMKELSEKRLFYVNGDDPKIDSWEAARLDVFTDTIDVAVAHISSQTRTPPTYLVSKTGLSNVNSEGLKASEIGLNKKVTDFETFA
;
A
#
# COMPACT_ATOMS: atom_id res chain seq x y z
N MET A 1 -30.72 -19.51 -10.42
CA MET A 1 -29.67 -20.08 -9.54
C MET A 1 -30.30 -20.38 -8.18
N ASP A 2 -29.99 -21.52 -7.56
CA ASP A 2 -30.43 -21.84 -6.20
C ASP A 2 -29.45 -21.36 -5.12
N ALA A 3 -29.87 -21.39 -3.86
CA ALA A 3 -29.10 -20.91 -2.72
C ALA A 3 -27.75 -21.65 -2.53
N VAL A 4 -27.73 -22.97 -2.81
CA VAL A 4 -26.53 -23.79 -2.68
C VAL A 4 -25.48 -23.40 -3.74
N SER A 5 -25.93 -23.18 -4.95
CA SER A 5 -25.07 -22.71 -6.05
C SER A 5 -24.55 -21.28 -5.79
N ALA A 6 -25.38 -20.40 -5.23
CA ALA A 6 -24.98 -19.07 -4.82
C ALA A 6 -23.88 -19.12 -3.74
N LEU A 7 -24.06 -19.95 -2.73
CA LEU A 7 -23.10 -20.13 -1.65
C LEU A 7 -21.74 -20.68 -2.14
N ARG A 8 -21.76 -21.66 -3.05
CA ARG A 8 -20.53 -22.17 -3.69
C ARG A 8 -19.82 -21.06 -4.47
N MET A 9 -20.55 -20.20 -5.15
CA MET A 9 -19.97 -19.07 -5.88
C MET A 9 -19.37 -18.04 -4.94
N VAL A 10 -20.06 -17.71 -3.84
CA VAL A 10 -19.51 -16.83 -2.77
C VAL A 10 -18.18 -17.38 -2.28
N ASN A 11 -18.10 -18.64 -1.86
CA ASN A 11 -16.89 -19.25 -1.34
C ASN A 11 -15.74 -19.22 -2.37
N ARG A 12 -16.03 -19.50 -3.64
CA ARG A 12 -15.02 -19.50 -4.70
C ARG A 12 -14.48 -18.09 -4.97
N ILE A 13 -15.36 -17.10 -5.09
CA ILE A 13 -14.97 -15.69 -5.36
C ILE A 13 -14.27 -15.13 -4.12
N TYR A 14 -14.77 -15.41 -2.93
CA TYR A 14 -14.15 -14.99 -1.67
C TYR A 14 -12.73 -15.53 -1.49
N ALA A 15 -12.48 -16.79 -1.86
CA ALA A 15 -11.14 -17.37 -1.79
C ALA A 15 -10.16 -16.60 -2.71
N ARG A 16 -10.57 -16.23 -3.92
CA ARG A 16 -9.74 -15.39 -4.82
C ARG A 16 -9.49 -14.00 -4.24
N LEU A 17 -10.54 -13.37 -3.72
CA LEU A 17 -10.45 -12.06 -3.08
C LEU A 17 -9.45 -12.10 -1.90
N ASN A 18 -9.58 -13.11 -1.05
CA ASN A 18 -8.73 -13.25 0.13
C ASN A 18 -7.25 -13.49 -0.24
N ASN A 19 -6.99 -14.27 -1.27
CA ASN A 19 -5.62 -14.52 -1.75
C ASN A 19 -4.90 -13.26 -2.27
N ARG A 20 -5.65 -12.21 -2.64
CA ARG A 20 -5.07 -10.95 -3.10
C ARG A 20 -4.84 -9.92 -1.99
N ARG A 21 -5.46 -10.11 -0.82
CA ARG A 21 -5.42 -9.11 0.27
C ARG A 21 -4.01 -8.80 0.72
N ASP A 22 -3.19 -9.81 0.92
CA ASP A 22 -1.80 -9.64 1.39
C ASP A 22 -0.97 -8.81 0.40
N GLU A 23 -1.19 -9.00 -0.89
CA GLU A 23 -0.48 -8.26 -1.93
C GLU A 23 -0.99 -6.80 -2.02
N ILE A 24 -2.29 -6.58 -1.88
CA ILE A 24 -2.88 -5.24 -1.83
C ILE A 24 -2.33 -4.50 -0.60
N GLU A 25 -2.39 -5.09 0.59
CA GLU A 25 -1.85 -4.51 1.83
C GLU A 25 -0.36 -4.19 1.72
N LYS A 26 0.40 -5.05 1.03
CA LYS A 26 1.80 -4.78 0.74
C LYS A 26 1.96 -3.50 -0.07
N PHE A 27 1.28 -3.35 -1.21
CA PHE A 27 1.39 -2.15 -2.03
C PHE A 27 0.95 -0.90 -1.28
N GLU A 28 -0.14 -0.98 -0.52
CA GLU A 28 -0.62 0.13 0.30
C GLU A 28 0.36 0.52 1.39
N SER A 29 1.01 -0.46 2.04
CA SER A 29 2.03 -0.17 3.05
C SER A 29 3.20 0.62 2.47
N TYR A 30 3.64 0.29 1.25
CA TYR A 30 4.68 1.05 0.54
C TYR A 30 4.19 2.45 0.16
N TYR A 31 2.99 2.57 -0.39
CA TYR A 31 2.42 3.88 -0.72
C TYR A 31 2.32 4.79 0.52
N LEU A 32 1.93 4.23 1.66
CA LEU A 32 1.80 4.96 2.92
C LEU A 32 3.12 5.17 3.67
N GLY A 33 4.24 4.61 3.19
CA GLY A 33 5.52 4.63 3.92
C GLY A 33 5.52 3.81 5.21
N LYS A 34 4.64 2.80 5.31
CA LYS A 34 4.49 1.92 6.48
C LYS A 34 5.01 0.50 6.23
N GLN A 35 5.79 0.31 5.19
CA GLN A 35 6.37 -0.99 4.85
C GLN A 35 7.34 -1.45 5.94
N PRO A 36 7.38 -2.77 6.23
CA PRO A 36 8.34 -3.32 7.18
C PRO A 36 9.77 -3.20 6.63
N LEU A 37 10.74 -2.97 7.52
CA LEU A 37 12.17 -3.00 7.18
C LEU A 37 12.62 -4.46 7.02
N THR A 38 12.45 -5.01 5.82
CA THR A 38 12.61 -6.45 5.53
C THR A 38 14.05 -6.98 5.67
N PHE A 39 15.04 -6.10 5.67
CA PHE A 39 16.48 -6.43 5.74
C PHE A 39 17.05 -6.34 7.16
N ALA A 40 16.31 -5.79 8.11
CA ALA A 40 16.79 -5.66 9.48
C ALA A 40 16.64 -6.99 10.23
N THR A 41 17.75 -7.51 10.77
CA THR A 41 17.69 -8.68 11.67
C THR A 41 16.90 -8.35 12.93
N ALA A 42 16.31 -9.37 13.58
CA ALA A 42 15.58 -9.17 14.81
C ALA A 42 16.43 -8.49 15.92
N GLU A 43 17.73 -8.79 15.96
CA GLU A 43 18.67 -8.15 16.90
C GLU A 43 18.89 -6.67 16.56
N TRP A 44 19.03 -6.35 15.27
CA TRP A 44 19.18 -4.98 14.82
C TRP A 44 17.92 -4.16 15.08
N GLN A 45 16.74 -4.72 14.81
CA GLN A 45 15.46 -4.10 15.11
C GLN A 45 15.31 -3.82 16.61
N ALA A 46 15.65 -4.79 17.46
CA ALA A 46 15.56 -4.62 18.91
C ALA A 46 16.48 -3.50 19.44
N GLN A 47 17.67 -3.33 18.86
CA GLN A 47 18.62 -2.30 19.27
C GLN A 47 18.29 -0.91 18.72
N ASN A 48 17.64 -0.82 17.56
CA ASN A 48 17.44 0.42 16.82
C ASN A 48 15.96 0.77 16.59
N ALA A 49 15.02 -0.01 17.12
CA ALA A 49 13.58 0.19 16.90
C ALA A 49 13.12 1.63 17.18
N ALA A 50 13.59 2.24 18.25
CA ALA A 50 13.21 3.60 18.62
C ALA A 50 13.64 4.68 17.58
N LEU A 51 14.68 4.40 16.79
CA LEU A 51 15.18 5.32 15.75
C LEU A 51 14.52 5.09 14.38
N TYR A 52 14.06 3.86 14.11
CA TYR A 52 13.67 3.45 12.77
C TYR A 52 12.21 3.02 12.63
N ASP A 53 11.49 2.86 13.75
CA ASP A 53 10.10 2.37 13.76
C ASP A 53 9.11 3.32 13.03
N THR A 54 9.53 4.57 12.85
CA THR A 54 8.73 5.61 12.19
C THR A 54 9.42 6.26 10.99
N PHE A 55 10.65 5.84 10.66
CA PHE A 55 11.37 6.44 9.55
C PHE A 55 11.19 5.64 8.26
N ALA A 56 10.58 6.27 7.27
CA ALA A 56 10.56 5.79 5.90
C ALA A 56 10.74 6.98 4.95
N ASP A 57 11.82 6.96 4.18
CA ASP A 57 11.98 7.83 3.02
C ASP A 57 11.16 7.23 1.87
N ASN A 58 9.98 7.80 1.62
CA ASN A 58 8.98 7.19 0.75
C ASN A 58 8.95 7.85 -0.64
N TRP A 59 9.53 7.19 -1.63
CA TRP A 59 9.53 7.61 -3.03
C TRP A 59 8.44 6.96 -3.87
N THR A 60 7.71 5.99 -3.32
CA THR A 60 6.61 5.31 -4.03
C THR A 60 5.35 6.17 -4.08
N ALA A 61 5.04 6.94 -3.05
CA ALA A 61 3.90 7.83 -3.06
C ALA A 61 3.97 8.92 -4.16
N PRO A 62 5.09 9.65 -4.33
CA PRO A 62 5.25 10.59 -5.45
C PRO A 62 5.04 9.98 -6.83
N VAL A 63 5.42 8.71 -7.04
CA VAL A 63 5.21 7.99 -8.31
C VAL A 63 3.72 7.86 -8.62
N VAL A 64 2.92 7.45 -7.64
CA VAL A 64 1.47 7.31 -7.79
C VAL A 64 0.80 8.67 -7.93
N ASN A 65 1.15 9.62 -7.06
CA ASN A 65 0.52 10.93 -7.02
C ASN A 65 0.78 11.72 -8.31
N ALA A 66 1.99 11.67 -8.86
CA ALA A 66 2.33 12.34 -10.11
C ALA A 66 1.45 11.92 -11.30
N GLU A 67 0.96 10.69 -11.31
CA GLU A 67 0.04 10.17 -12.31
C GLU A 67 -1.41 10.51 -11.93
N ALA A 68 -1.82 10.23 -10.69
CA ALA A 68 -3.19 10.45 -10.21
C ALA A 68 -3.63 11.91 -10.32
N GLU A 69 -2.73 12.87 -10.03
CA GLU A 69 -2.99 14.31 -10.11
C GLU A 69 -3.26 14.83 -11.52
N ARG A 70 -2.96 14.03 -12.56
CA ARG A 70 -3.21 14.37 -13.96
C ARG A 70 -4.46 13.74 -14.54
N ILE A 71 -5.11 12.85 -13.79
CA ILE A 71 -6.34 12.19 -14.22
C ILE A 71 -7.50 13.05 -13.74
N GLU A 72 -8.10 13.79 -14.66
CA GLU A 72 -9.20 14.70 -14.37
C GLU A 72 -10.44 14.32 -15.18
N TYR A 73 -11.58 14.32 -14.51
CA TYR A 73 -12.86 14.25 -15.20
C TYR A 73 -13.18 15.59 -15.88
N SER A 74 -13.10 15.63 -17.20
CA SER A 74 -13.33 16.85 -18.01
C SER A 74 -14.78 17.02 -18.46
N GLY A 75 -15.66 16.07 -18.13
CA GLY A 75 -17.07 16.07 -18.54
C GLY A 75 -17.45 14.86 -19.40
N LEU A 76 -18.75 14.66 -19.61
CA LEU A 76 -19.29 13.60 -20.44
C LEU A 76 -19.74 14.16 -21.79
N ASN A 77 -19.27 13.53 -22.84
CA ASN A 77 -19.66 13.84 -24.20
C ASN A 77 -20.33 12.63 -24.84
N ILE A 78 -21.63 12.76 -25.13
CA ILE A 78 -22.37 11.68 -25.80
C ILE A 78 -22.27 11.88 -27.29
N ALA A 79 -21.59 10.93 -27.96
CA ALA A 79 -21.46 10.95 -29.41
C ALA A 79 -22.82 10.81 -30.08
N GLN A 80 -23.11 11.68 -31.04
CA GLN A 80 -24.30 11.55 -31.87
C GLN A 80 -24.16 10.31 -32.75
N SER A 81 -25.00 9.32 -32.52
CA SER A 81 -25.16 8.20 -33.45
C SER A 81 -26.37 8.44 -34.36
N ALA A 82 -26.43 7.74 -35.49
CA ALA A 82 -27.57 7.87 -36.42
C ALA A 82 -28.92 7.61 -35.68
N GLY A 83 -29.73 8.66 -35.56
CA GLY A 83 -31.02 8.63 -34.89
C GLY A 83 -31.09 9.25 -33.48
N VAL A 84 -29.98 9.75 -32.92
CA VAL A 84 -29.97 10.52 -31.67
C VAL A 84 -29.92 12.01 -32.01
N ASP A 85 -30.97 12.76 -31.62
CA ASP A 85 -30.99 14.21 -31.76
C ASP A 85 -29.93 14.87 -30.84
N ALA A 86 -29.32 15.96 -31.33
CA ALA A 86 -28.33 16.72 -30.59
C ALA A 86 -28.82 17.25 -29.23
N GLN A 87 -30.13 17.50 -29.11
CA GLN A 87 -30.73 17.91 -27.85
C GLN A 87 -30.83 16.75 -26.87
N MET A 88 -31.28 15.57 -27.34
CA MET A 88 -31.32 14.36 -26.48
C MET A 88 -29.93 13.96 -25.96
N ALA A 89 -28.89 14.11 -26.80
CA ALA A 89 -27.53 13.82 -26.38
C ALA A 89 -27.04 14.80 -25.28
N ARG A 90 -27.38 16.07 -25.38
CA ARG A 90 -27.08 17.08 -24.36
C ARG A 90 -27.84 16.82 -23.06
N ASP A 91 -29.17 16.59 -23.15
CA ASP A 91 -30.00 16.31 -21.97
C ASP A 91 -29.50 15.07 -21.22
N ALA A 92 -29.08 14.04 -21.93
CA ALA A 92 -28.50 12.85 -21.32
C ALA A 92 -27.12 13.10 -20.69
N ALA A 93 -26.26 13.93 -21.31
CA ALA A 93 -24.99 14.33 -20.74
C ALA A 93 -25.18 15.15 -19.46
N ASP A 94 -26.12 16.09 -19.45
CA ASP A 94 -26.46 16.93 -18.30
C ASP A 94 -27.02 16.05 -17.15
N GLN A 95 -27.85 15.06 -17.45
CA GLN A 95 -28.35 14.15 -16.46
C GLN A 95 -27.26 13.23 -15.86
N LEU A 96 -26.34 12.76 -16.66
CA LEU A 96 -25.18 11.99 -16.17
C LEU A 96 -24.27 12.86 -15.31
N HIS A 97 -24.08 14.13 -15.67
CA HIS A 97 -23.32 15.08 -14.87
C HIS A 97 -24.01 15.37 -13.52
N GLU A 98 -25.36 15.53 -13.51
CA GLU A 98 -26.11 15.64 -12.24
C GLU A 98 -25.89 14.42 -11.35
N TRP A 99 -25.90 13.21 -11.90
CA TRP A 99 -25.65 11.98 -11.14
C TRP A 99 -24.21 11.89 -10.66
N TRP A 100 -23.24 12.38 -11.44
CA TRP A 100 -21.83 12.49 -11.04
C TRP A 100 -21.70 13.36 -9.78
N LEU A 101 -22.23 14.57 -9.81
CA LEU A 101 -22.18 15.50 -8.68
C LEU A 101 -22.94 14.96 -7.46
N ARG A 102 -24.13 14.40 -7.68
CA ARG A 102 -24.96 13.85 -6.60
C ARG A 102 -24.26 12.71 -5.84
N ASN A 103 -23.50 11.90 -6.50
CA ASN A 103 -22.75 10.78 -5.92
C ASN A 103 -21.36 11.19 -5.43
N GLU A 104 -21.02 12.49 -5.46
CA GLU A 104 -19.71 13.01 -5.04
C GLU A 104 -18.55 12.29 -5.78
N LEU A 105 -18.74 11.99 -7.07
CA LEU A 105 -17.79 11.19 -7.84
C LEU A 105 -16.48 11.92 -8.10
N ASP A 106 -16.42 13.24 -7.99
CA ASP A 106 -15.15 14.00 -8.04
C ASP A 106 -14.20 13.53 -6.92
N MET A 107 -14.72 13.41 -5.70
CA MET A 107 -13.95 12.94 -4.56
C MET A 107 -13.67 11.43 -4.66
N GLN A 108 -14.71 10.64 -4.93
CA GLN A 108 -14.58 9.18 -5.00
C GLN A 108 -13.63 8.74 -6.11
N SER A 109 -13.68 9.36 -7.29
CA SER A 109 -12.80 9.03 -8.42
C SER A 109 -11.35 9.36 -8.10
N SER A 110 -11.07 10.51 -7.49
CA SER A 110 -9.71 10.86 -7.06
C SER A 110 -9.10 9.81 -6.13
N GLN A 111 -9.87 9.34 -5.13
CA GLN A 111 -9.46 8.24 -4.26
C GLN A 111 -9.33 6.92 -5.02
N GLY A 112 -10.24 6.68 -5.95
CA GLY A 112 -10.27 5.49 -6.80
C GLY A 112 -9.06 5.39 -7.72
N TRP A 113 -8.60 6.50 -8.33
CA TRP A 113 -7.41 6.53 -9.16
C TRP A 113 -6.15 6.15 -8.37
N VAL A 114 -5.95 6.78 -7.21
CA VAL A 114 -4.84 6.43 -6.31
C VAL A 114 -4.86 4.95 -5.94
N THR A 115 -6.05 4.44 -5.56
CA THR A 115 -6.21 3.02 -5.23
C THR A 115 -5.90 2.12 -6.42
N THR A 116 -6.39 2.46 -7.62
CA THR A 116 -6.16 1.68 -8.84
C THR A 116 -4.67 1.61 -9.20
N LEU A 117 -3.99 2.75 -9.16
CA LEU A 117 -2.57 2.85 -9.48
C LEU A 117 -1.69 2.13 -8.44
N THR A 118 -2.09 2.17 -7.17
CA THR A 118 -1.38 1.49 -6.08
C THR A 118 -1.67 0.00 -6.05
N ALA A 119 -2.95 -0.38 -5.98
CA ALA A 119 -3.41 -1.74 -5.74
C ALA A 119 -3.80 -2.50 -7.02
N ARG A 120 -3.35 -2.03 -8.20
CA ARG A 120 -3.56 -2.60 -9.55
C ARG A 120 -4.95 -2.35 -10.14
N ARG A 121 -5.98 -2.25 -9.32
CA ARG A 121 -7.37 -2.09 -9.73
C ARG A 121 -8.22 -1.49 -8.63
N SER A 122 -9.36 -0.96 -8.98
CA SER A 122 -10.47 -0.66 -8.09
C SER A 122 -11.77 -1.07 -8.76
N TYR A 123 -12.89 -0.89 -8.07
CA TYR A 123 -14.19 -1.28 -8.60
C TYR A 123 -15.19 -0.15 -8.41
N VAL A 124 -16.18 -0.13 -9.28
CA VAL A 124 -17.32 0.79 -9.18
C VAL A 124 -18.60 -0.03 -9.17
N ILE A 125 -19.46 0.21 -8.21
CA ILE A 125 -20.78 -0.40 -8.13
C ILE A 125 -21.83 0.64 -8.47
N VAL A 126 -22.72 0.31 -9.41
CA VAL A 126 -23.86 1.15 -9.80
C VAL A 126 -25.14 0.45 -9.37
N TRP A 127 -25.87 1.03 -8.45
CA TRP A 127 -27.13 0.47 -7.96
C TRP A 127 -28.21 1.55 -7.92
N ALA A 128 -29.45 1.16 -7.74
CA ALA A 128 -30.57 2.09 -7.57
C ALA A 128 -30.89 2.29 -6.08
N ASP A 129 -31.01 3.54 -5.68
CA ASP A 129 -31.61 3.87 -4.39
C ASP A 129 -33.11 3.52 -4.42
N ARG A 130 -33.57 2.81 -3.41
CA ARG A 130 -34.95 2.33 -3.33
C ARG A 130 -35.97 3.43 -3.14
N GLU A 131 -35.62 4.46 -2.40
CA GLU A 131 -36.52 5.56 -2.07
C GLU A 131 -36.63 6.55 -3.21
N THR A 132 -35.49 6.94 -3.75
CA THR A 132 -35.42 8.00 -4.78
C THR A 132 -35.43 7.46 -6.21
N GLN A 133 -35.28 6.15 -6.41
CA GLN A 133 -35.12 5.49 -7.71
C GLN A 133 -34.00 6.08 -8.59
N LYS A 134 -33.07 6.80 -7.97
CA LYS A 134 -31.92 7.36 -8.65
C LYS A 134 -30.70 6.45 -8.51
N PRO A 135 -29.74 6.52 -9.46
CA PRO A 135 -28.53 5.72 -9.36
C PRO A 135 -27.65 6.16 -8.18
N VAL A 136 -27.19 5.17 -7.43
CA VAL A 136 -26.12 5.29 -6.44
C VAL A 136 -24.88 4.66 -7.02
N VAL A 137 -23.80 5.43 -7.10
CA VAL A 137 -22.51 5.00 -7.62
C VAL A 137 -21.50 5.05 -6.47
N THR A 138 -20.85 3.93 -6.19
CA THR A 138 -19.85 3.85 -5.15
C THR A 138 -18.54 3.28 -5.68
N TRP A 139 -17.44 3.93 -5.33
CA TRP A 139 -16.13 3.40 -5.62
C TRP A 139 -15.71 2.44 -4.51
N GLU A 140 -15.17 1.29 -4.89
CA GLU A 140 -14.95 0.19 -3.97
C GLU A 140 -13.50 -0.27 -4.00
N HIS A 141 -13.00 -0.58 -2.81
CA HIS A 141 -11.64 -1.03 -2.62
C HIS A 141 -11.44 -2.48 -3.12
N PRO A 142 -10.30 -2.81 -3.78
CA PRO A 142 -10.07 -4.13 -4.36
C PRO A 142 -9.89 -5.25 -3.31
N SER A 143 -9.69 -4.94 -2.03
CA SER A 143 -9.74 -5.93 -0.95
C SER A 143 -11.15 -6.35 -0.55
N GLN A 144 -12.17 -5.64 -1.05
CA GLN A 144 -13.58 -5.86 -0.70
C GLN A 144 -14.42 -6.39 -1.86
N VAL A 145 -13.95 -6.22 -3.11
CA VAL A 145 -14.73 -6.59 -4.31
C VAL A 145 -13.93 -7.48 -5.24
N GLU A 146 -14.61 -8.46 -5.84
CA GLU A 146 -14.07 -9.35 -6.85
C GLU A 146 -15.13 -9.66 -7.91
N ILE A 147 -14.74 -9.65 -9.19
CA ILE A 147 -15.60 -10.02 -10.31
C ILE A 147 -15.19 -11.40 -10.86
N GLU A 148 -16.17 -12.18 -11.22
CA GLU A 148 -16.01 -13.39 -12.00
C GLU A 148 -16.45 -13.18 -13.43
N TYR A 149 -15.52 -13.41 -14.37
CA TYR A 149 -15.76 -13.32 -15.80
C TYR A 149 -16.00 -14.70 -16.42
N ASP A 150 -16.67 -14.72 -17.57
CA ASP A 150 -16.88 -15.94 -18.35
C ASP A 150 -15.57 -16.38 -18.98
N PHE A 151 -15.26 -17.67 -18.89
CA PHE A 151 -14.03 -18.23 -19.47
C PHE A 151 -13.96 -18.12 -21.00
N ALA A 152 -15.10 -18.20 -21.67
CA ALA A 152 -15.17 -18.13 -23.13
C ALA A 152 -15.28 -16.69 -23.63
N ASN A 153 -15.79 -15.79 -22.81
CA ASN A 153 -15.94 -14.37 -23.12
C ASN A 153 -15.48 -13.50 -21.95
N PRO A 154 -14.19 -13.09 -21.91
CA PRO A 154 -13.64 -12.30 -20.82
C PRO A 154 -14.30 -10.92 -20.60
N LEU A 155 -15.09 -10.45 -21.57
CA LEU A 155 -15.86 -9.20 -21.42
C LEU A 155 -17.17 -9.39 -20.68
N LYS A 156 -17.63 -10.65 -20.51
CA LYS A 156 -18.89 -10.96 -19.86
C LYS A 156 -18.68 -11.21 -18.36
N ARG A 157 -19.24 -10.34 -17.55
CA ARG A 157 -19.31 -10.49 -16.10
C ARG A 157 -20.38 -11.51 -15.73
N VAL A 158 -20.01 -12.58 -15.05
CA VAL A 158 -20.90 -13.67 -14.60
C VAL A 158 -21.46 -13.38 -13.22
N ALA A 159 -20.60 -12.91 -12.32
CA ALA A 159 -20.94 -12.54 -10.96
C ALA A 159 -19.94 -11.54 -10.38
N ALA A 160 -20.33 -10.85 -9.32
CA ALA A 160 -19.42 -10.06 -8.49
C ALA A 160 -19.76 -10.25 -7.02
N LEU A 161 -18.75 -10.24 -6.19
CA LEU A 161 -18.87 -10.35 -4.74
C LEU A 161 -18.35 -9.06 -4.10
N LYS A 162 -19.18 -8.43 -3.24
CA LYS A 162 -18.74 -7.37 -2.32
C LYS A 162 -18.74 -7.92 -0.90
N THR A 163 -17.66 -7.68 -0.16
CA THR A 163 -17.53 -8.05 1.25
C THR A 163 -17.18 -6.84 2.10
N TRP A 164 -17.68 -6.78 3.32
CA TRP A 164 -17.29 -5.80 4.32
C TRP A 164 -17.47 -6.37 5.71
N VAL A 165 -16.92 -5.72 6.71
CA VAL A 165 -16.95 -6.16 8.10
C VAL A 165 -17.48 -5.06 9.00
N ASP A 166 -18.18 -5.43 10.05
CA ASP A 166 -18.42 -4.60 11.23
C ASP A 166 -17.76 -5.23 12.47
N GLU A 167 -18.14 -4.79 13.66
CA GLU A 167 -17.58 -5.32 14.91
C GLU A 167 -17.87 -6.81 15.13
N THR A 168 -19.01 -7.30 14.66
CA THR A 168 -19.54 -8.65 14.96
C THR A 168 -19.56 -9.56 13.76
N TRP A 169 -19.87 -9.01 12.58
CA TRP A 169 -20.17 -9.78 11.38
C TRP A 169 -19.26 -9.43 10.22
N GLU A 170 -19.02 -10.42 9.39
CA GLU A 170 -18.56 -10.23 8.02
C GLU A 170 -19.73 -10.48 7.08
N TYR A 171 -19.91 -9.57 6.15
CA TYR A 171 -20.99 -9.57 5.18
C TYR A 171 -20.49 -9.88 3.77
N ALA A 172 -21.31 -10.54 2.99
CA ALA A 172 -21.07 -10.79 1.58
C ALA A 172 -22.33 -10.55 0.77
N THR A 173 -22.22 -9.77 -0.30
CA THR A 173 -23.28 -9.58 -1.28
C THR A 173 -22.79 -10.08 -2.64
N LEU A 174 -23.46 -11.12 -3.15
CA LEU A 174 -23.20 -11.67 -4.47
C LEU A 174 -24.19 -11.08 -5.47
N TYR A 175 -23.67 -10.41 -6.48
CA TYR A 175 -24.40 -9.86 -7.61
C TYR A 175 -24.30 -10.81 -8.80
N THR A 176 -25.45 -11.19 -9.36
CA THR A 176 -25.55 -11.91 -10.63
C THR A 176 -26.48 -11.14 -11.56
N PRO A 177 -26.57 -11.46 -12.86
CA PRO A 177 -27.49 -10.77 -13.76
C PRO A 177 -28.95 -10.77 -13.30
N ASP A 178 -29.41 -11.87 -12.70
CA ASP A 178 -30.82 -12.04 -12.33
C ASP A 178 -31.11 -11.77 -10.86
N TRP A 179 -30.11 -12.01 -9.97
CA TRP A 179 -30.32 -12.06 -8.53
C TRP A 179 -29.19 -11.41 -7.74
N VAL A 180 -29.54 -10.84 -6.58
CA VAL A 180 -28.62 -10.39 -5.54
C VAL A 180 -28.83 -11.25 -4.29
N TRP A 181 -27.76 -11.90 -3.86
CA TRP A 181 -27.74 -12.78 -2.70
C TRP A 181 -26.95 -12.13 -1.56
N LYS A 182 -27.56 -12.01 -0.40
CA LYS A 182 -26.93 -11.42 0.79
C LYS A 182 -26.62 -12.51 1.81
N PHE A 183 -25.40 -12.56 2.26
CA PHE A 183 -24.92 -13.51 3.28
C PHE A 183 -24.20 -12.77 4.40
N GLN A 184 -24.06 -13.44 5.54
CA GLN A 184 -23.28 -12.97 6.67
C GLN A 184 -22.65 -14.15 7.39
N ARG A 185 -21.54 -13.89 8.11
CA ARG A 185 -20.93 -14.85 9.03
C ARG A 185 -20.34 -14.15 10.23
N GLY A 186 -20.26 -14.84 11.40
CA GLY A 186 -19.66 -14.29 12.59
C GLY A 186 -18.14 -14.10 12.43
N ARG A 187 -17.59 -13.01 12.92
CA ARG A 187 -16.14 -12.78 13.00
C ARG A 187 -15.55 -13.52 14.18
N THR A 188 -14.46 -14.24 13.94
CA THR A 188 -13.68 -14.90 14.99
C THR A 188 -12.57 -13.93 15.45
N THR A 189 -12.93 -12.82 16.11
CA THR A 189 -11.93 -11.78 16.42
C THR A 189 -11.55 -11.63 17.88
N VAL A 190 -12.22 -12.26 18.83
CA VAL A 190 -11.79 -12.25 20.25
C VAL A 190 -12.12 -13.60 20.87
N LYS A 191 -11.11 -14.36 21.22
CA LYS A 191 -11.26 -15.51 22.10
C LYS A 191 -11.48 -15.02 23.52
N THR A 192 -12.72 -14.80 23.91
CA THR A 192 -13.13 -14.77 25.32
C THR A 192 -13.61 -16.16 25.71
N GLU A 193 -13.34 -16.58 26.94
CA GLU A 193 -13.74 -17.91 27.44
C GLU A 193 -15.26 -18.18 27.37
N LEU A 194 -16.07 -17.13 27.24
CA LEU A 194 -17.53 -17.20 27.03
C LEU A 194 -17.91 -17.57 25.58
N ASP A 195 -17.00 -17.43 24.60
CA ASP A 195 -17.28 -17.69 23.19
C ASP A 195 -17.10 -19.15 22.79
N SER A 196 -16.47 -19.98 23.61
CA SER A 196 -16.20 -21.40 23.29
C SER A 196 -17.48 -22.21 23.08
N GLN A 197 -18.56 -21.91 23.80
CA GLN A 197 -19.87 -22.57 23.59
C GLN A 197 -20.62 -22.04 22.37
N ALA A 198 -20.49 -20.75 22.10
CA ALA A 198 -21.03 -20.11 20.90
C ALA A 198 -20.28 -20.52 19.63
N GLU A 199 -18.96 -20.76 19.75
CA GLU A 199 -18.10 -21.23 18.67
C GLU A 199 -18.41 -22.69 18.28
N GLN A 200 -18.69 -23.56 19.27
CA GLN A 200 -19.14 -24.92 19.02
C GLN A 200 -20.51 -24.97 18.31
N ALA A 201 -21.47 -24.16 18.74
CA ALA A 201 -22.77 -24.04 18.10
C ALA A 201 -22.71 -23.43 16.68
N ARG A 202 -21.68 -22.63 16.40
CA ARG A 202 -21.43 -22.03 15.07
C ARG A 202 -20.65 -22.98 14.16
N SER A 203 -19.71 -23.75 14.71
CA SER A 203 -18.93 -24.79 14.00
C SER A 203 -19.81 -25.94 13.50
N GLU A 204 -20.86 -26.26 14.20
CA GLU A 204 -21.82 -27.31 13.78
C GLU A 204 -22.71 -26.92 12.60
N LYS A 205 -22.79 -25.61 12.24
CA LYS A 205 -23.67 -25.10 11.17
C LYS A 205 -23.00 -24.86 9.82
N GLY A 206 -21.71 -25.15 9.62
CA GLY A 206 -21.15 -24.73 8.34
C GLY A 206 -19.94 -25.48 7.81
N ALA A 207 -20.15 -26.62 7.14
CA ALA A 207 -19.20 -27.16 6.15
C ALA A 207 -18.96 -26.19 4.94
N ASP A 208 -19.68 -25.09 4.85
CA ASP A 208 -19.75 -24.15 3.72
C ASP A 208 -19.12 -22.77 4.00
N GLY A 209 -18.02 -22.70 4.75
CA GLY A 209 -17.31 -21.43 5.01
C GLY A 209 -18.02 -20.52 6.02
N GLY A 210 -19.01 -21.02 6.73
CA GLY A 210 -19.74 -20.33 7.79
C GLY A 210 -20.70 -19.23 7.33
N TRP A 211 -20.89 -19.04 6.03
CA TRP A 211 -21.85 -18.08 5.49
C TRP A 211 -23.28 -18.55 5.68
N ILE A 212 -24.14 -17.70 6.25
CA ILE A 212 -25.56 -17.91 6.42
C ILE A 212 -26.33 -16.84 5.64
N PRO A 213 -27.57 -17.13 5.16
CA PRO A 213 -28.43 -16.13 4.56
C PRO A 213 -28.63 -14.92 5.48
N ARG A 214 -28.52 -13.71 4.90
CA ARG A 214 -28.90 -12.47 5.56
C ARG A 214 -30.24 -12.00 5.03
N GLU A 215 -31.29 -12.42 5.68
CA GLU A 215 -32.65 -12.00 5.37
C GLU A 215 -32.97 -10.67 6.03
N LEU A 216 -33.42 -9.69 5.27
CA LEU A 216 -33.81 -8.37 5.75
C LEU A 216 -35.34 -8.27 5.68
N PRO A 217 -36.01 -7.74 6.70
CA PRO A 217 -37.49 -7.69 6.75
C PRO A 217 -38.14 -6.95 5.58
N SER A 218 -37.40 -6.02 4.96
CA SER A 218 -37.89 -5.19 3.85
C SER A 218 -37.52 -5.73 2.47
N GLU A 219 -36.89 -6.91 2.37
CA GLU A 219 -36.34 -7.43 1.12
C GLU A 219 -36.67 -8.93 0.94
N SER A 220 -36.93 -9.34 -0.29
CA SER A 220 -36.95 -10.76 -0.63
C SER A 220 -35.50 -11.32 -0.60
N TRP A 221 -35.37 -12.59 -0.25
CA TRP A 221 -34.09 -13.30 -0.35
C TRP A 221 -34.28 -14.54 -1.24
N PRO A 222 -33.62 -14.60 -2.42
CA PRO A 222 -32.80 -13.56 -3.04
C PRO A 222 -33.60 -12.34 -3.49
N LEU A 223 -32.86 -11.20 -3.64
CA LEU A 223 -33.42 -9.99 -4.23
C LEU A 223 -33.32 -10.07 -5.76
N SER A 224 -34.34 -9.71 -6.49
CA SER A 224 -34.27 -9.61 -7.95
C SER A 224 -33.34 -8.47 -8.38
N ASN A 225 -32.54 -8.73 -9.38
CA ASN A 225 -31.68 -7.71 -9.99
C ASN A 225 -32.41 -7.09 -11.21
N PRO A 226 -32.95 -5.87 -11.11
CA PRO A 226 -33.72 -5.26 -12.21
C PRO A 226 -32.83 -4.81 -13.37
N LEU A 227 -31.47 -4.75 -13.19
CA LEU A 227 -30.56 -4.27 -14.22
C LEU A 227 -30.28 -5.32 -15.31
N GLY A 228 -30.52 -6.61 -15.02
CA GLY A 228 -30.22 -7.70 -15.96
C GLY A 228 -28.73 -7.92 -16.23
N VAL A 229 -27.87 -7.21 -15.53
CA VAL A 229 -26.41 -7.27 -15.64
C VAL A 229 -25.75 -7.24 -14.25
N VAL A 230 -24.50 -7.69 -14.16
CA VAL A 230 -23.71 -7.53 -12.93
C VAL A 230 -23.34 -6.05 -12.78
N PRO A 231 -23.81 -5.36 -11.71
CA PRO A 231 -23.71 -3.92 -11.56
C PRO A 231 -22.33 -3.46 -11.02
N VAL A 232 -21.30 -4.24 -11.24
CA VAL A 232 -19.94 -3.98 -10.77
C VAL A 232 -19.03 -3.88 -11.97
N VAL A 233 -18.26 -2.81 -12.03
CA VAL A 233 -17.29 -2.53 -13.09
C VAL A 233 -15.91 -2.53 -12.46
N GLU A 234 -14.94 -3.19 -13.10
CA GLU A 234 -13.53 -3.11 -12.74
C GLU A 234 -12.88 -1.93 -13.43
N VAL A 235 -12.06 -1.20 -12.70
CA VAL A 235 -11.17 -0.15 -13.20
C VAL A 235 -9.74 -0.67 -13.04
N PRO A 236 -9.15 -1.28 -14.09
CA PRO A 236 -7.84 -1.89 -14.01
C PRO A 236 -6.74 -0.91 -14.41
N ASN A 237 -5.57 -0.99 -13.78
CA ASN A 237 -4.40 -0.26 -14.25
C ASN A 237 -3.62 -1.10 -15.27
N ARG A 238 -3.58 -0.66 -16.53
CA ARG A 238 -2.81 -1.26 -17.62
C ARG A 238 -2.86 -2.79 -17.66
N PRO A 239 -4.05 -3.38 -17.85
CA PRO A 239 -4.21 -4.82 -17.85
C PRO A 239 -3.41 -5.46 -18.99
N PRO A 240 -2.55 -6.45 -18.73
CA PRO A 240 -1.90 -7.22 -19.79
C PRO A 240 -2.89 -8.17 -20.45
N LEU A 241 -2.59 -8.66 -21.66
CA LEU A 241 -3.42 -9.68 -22.32
C LEU A 241 -3.57 -10.95 -21.49
N LYS A 242 -2.59 -11.26 -20.65
CA LYS A 242 -2.62 -12.40 -19.72
C LYS A 242 -1.99 -12.02 -18.40
N GLY A 243 -2.71 -12.26 -17.32
CA GLY A 243 -2.28 -11.97 -15.95
C GLY A 243 -3.08 -10.84 -15.31
N ASP A 244 -2.65 -10.40 -14.14
CA ASP A 244 -3.28 -9.32 -13.39
C ASP A 244 -2.82 -7.94 -13.88
N PRO A 245 -3.64 -6.90 -13.72
CA PRO A 245 -3.23 -5.52 -13.89
C PRO A 245 -1.98 -5.17 -13.06
N ILE A 246 -1.29 -4.09 -13.40
CA ILE A 246 0.03 -3.76 -12.88
C ILE A 246 -0.08 -2.62 -11.86
N SER A 247 0.57 -2.77 -10.70
CA SER A 247 0.76 -1.65 -9.78
C SER A 247 1.90 -0.75 -10.25
N GLU A 248 1.74 0.57 -10.15
CA GLU A 248 2.76 1.54 -10.54
C GLU A 248 4.03 1.45 -9.72
N ILE A 249 3.92 0.95 -8.50
CA ILE A 249 5.06 0.83 -7.58
C ILE A 249 5.67 -0.57 -7.54
N ALA A 250 5.03 -1.58 -8.14
CA ALA A 250 5.49 -2.97 -8.05
C ALA A 250 6.95 -3.17 -8.50
N GLY A 251 7.36 -2.48 -9.57
CA GLY A 251 8.71 -2.58 -10.13
C GLY A 251 9.80 -1.90 -9.31
N VAL A 252 9.44 -1.03 -8.38
CA VAL A 252 10.40 -0.20 -7.63
C VAL A 252 10.44 -0.48 -6.13
N ILE A 253 9.65 -1.43 -5.64
CA ILE A 253 9.64 -1.84 -4.22
C ILE A 253 11.04 -2.21 -3.72
N SER A 254 11.78 -3.03 -4.46
CA SER A 254 13.12 -3.45 -4.06
C SER A 254 14.12 -2.29 -4.01
N MET A 255 13.94 -1.29 -4.87
CA MET A 255 14.76 -0.07 -4.85
C MET A 255 14.39 0.81 -3.67
N GLN A 256 13.10 0.91 -3.34
CA GLN A 256 12.62 1.60 -2.14
C GLN A 256 13.19 0.97 -0.86
N ASP A 257 13.22 -0.35 -0.78
CA ASP A 257 13.85 -1.07 0.35
C ASP A 257 15.35 -0.76 0.44
N ALA A 258 16.05 -0.75 -0.69
CA ALA A 258 17.48 -0.41 -0.73
C ALA A 258 17.75 1.03 -0.26
N ILE A 259 16.91 2.00 -0.61
CA ILE A 259 17.02 3.40 -0.15
C ILE A 259 16.86 3.46 1.37
N ASN A 260 15.87 2.81 1.94
CA ASN A 260 15.65 2.80 3.38
C ASN A 260 16.80 2.11 4.14
N LEU A 261 17.38 1.07 3.56
CA LEU A 261 18.57 0.42 4.10
C LEU A 261 19.80 1.35 4.08
N LEU A 262 20.01 2.08 2.98
CA LEU A 262 21.10 3.05 2.87
C LEU A 262 20.97 4.18 3.89
N TRP A 263 19.76 4.66 4.13
CA TRP A 263 19.49 5.62 5.20
C TRP A 263 19.82 5.05 6.58
N ALA A 264 19.45 3.80 6.85
CA ALA A 264 19.79 3.14 8.11
C ALA A 264 21.32 3.07 8.32
N TYR A 265 22.06 2.71 7.27
CA TYR A 265 23.54 2.69 7.32
C TYR A 265 24.13 4.10 7.45
N LEU A 266 23.55 5.09 6.79
CA LEU A 266 23.98 6.49 6.92
C LEU A 266 23.85 6.98 8.37
N PHE A 267 22.73 6.71 9.03
CA PHE A 267 22.52 7.11 10.42
C PHE A 267 23.49 6.41 11.37
N LEU A 268 23.73 5.10 11.17
CA LEU A 268 24.76 4.38 11.94
C LEU A 268 26.14 4.96 11.69
N ALA A 269 26.50 5.21 10.43
CA ALA A 269 27.80 5.80 10.09
C ALA A 269 27.95 7.21 10.68
N ALA A 270 26.88 8.00 10.68
CA ALA A 270 26.87 9.34 11.29
C ALA A 270 27.05 9.28 12.82
N ASP A 271 26.44 8.28 13.49
CA ASP A 271 26.64 8.06 14.92
C ASP A 271 28.10 7.68 15.24
N TYR A 272 28.71 6.82 14.41
CA TYR A 272 30.15 6.51 14.54
C TYR A 272 31.03 7.69 14.19
N ALA A 273 30.69 8.47 13.18
CA ALA A 273 31.45 9.65 12.76
C ALA A 273 31.39 10.78 13.79
N SER A 274 30.29 10.93 14.51
CA SER A 274 30.11 11.96 15.55
C SER A 274 30.97 11.71 16.80
N MET A 275 31.29 10.43 17.05
CA MET A 275 32.15 10.01 18.16
C MET A 275 33.22 8.99 17.68
N PRO A 276 34.27 9.43 16.98
CA PRO A 276 35.26 8.52 16.46
C PRO A 276 35.96 7.75 17.60
N ALA A 277 36.15 6.46 17.40
CA ALA A 277 36.85 5.62 18.34
C ALA A 277 38.33 6.09 18.40
N ARG A 278 38.84 6.26 19.61
CA ARG A 278 40.24 6.62 19.86
C ARG A 278 41.01 5.38 20.28
N VAL A 279 42.14 5.17 19.68
CA VAL A 279 43.06 4.07 20.01
C VAL A 279 44.25 4.64 20.71
N VAL A 280 44.51 4.14 21.90
CA VAL A 280 45.72 4.46 22.66
C VAL A 280 46.65 3.27 22.53
N LEU A 281 47.74 3.46 21.79
CA LEU A 281 48.79 2.47 21.59
C LEU A 281 49.87 2.68 22.65
N GLY A 282 50.53 1.62 23.11
CA GLY A 282 51.69 1.69 24.00
C GLY A 282 51.38 2.07 25.47
N ALA A 283 50.13 2.12 25.87
CA ALA A 283 49.74 2.43 27.24
C ALA A 283 48.84 1.32 27.85
N ALA A 284 49.09 1.06 29.14
CA ALA A 284 48.19 0.15 29.87
C ALA A 284 46.80 0.79 30.10
N PRO A 285 45.71 0.00 30.13
CA PRO A 285 44.38 0.50 30.47
C PRO A 285 44.40 1.26 31.81
N PRO A 286 43.59 2.35 31.94
CA PRO A 286 43.48 3.06 33.18
C PRO A 286 42.99 2.16 34.30
N THR A 287 43.45 2.41 35.52
CA THR A 287 43.08 1.63 36.69
C THR A 287 42.29 2.47 37.67
N VAL A 288 41.31 1.86 38.32
CA VAL A 288 40.47 2.48 39.39
C VAL A 288 40.99 1.99 40.76
N PRO A 289 41.14 2.87 41.76
CA PRO A 289 41.54 2.46 43.08
C PRO A 289 40.45 1.62 43.76
N ILE A 290 40.85 0.57 44.45
CA ILE A 290 40.00 -0.21 45.32
C ILE A 290 40.13 0.40 46.71
N LEU A 291 39.07 0.95 47.28
CA LEU A 291 39.05 1.55 48.59
C LEU A 291 38.52 0.54 49.64
N ASP A 292 39.11 0.54 50.81
CA ASP A 292 38.55 -0.21 51.95
C ASP A 292 37.33 0.50 52.60
N GLY A 293 36.73 -0.12 53.61
CA GLY A 293 35.56 0.46 54.32
C GLY A 293 35.88 1.77 55.06
N GLN A 294 37.14 2.21 55.08
CA GLN A 294 37.62 3.44 55.72
C GLN A 294 38.10 4.47 54.69
N GLY A 295 37.95 4.18 53.39
CA GLY A 295 38.34 5.09 52.28
C GLY A 295 39.82 5.05 51.94
N LYS A 296 40.61 4.10 52.45
CA LYS A 296 42.02 3.93 52.12
C LYS A 296 42.18 3.03 50.89
N GLU A 297 43.10 3.41 49.99
CA GLU A 297 43.40 2.61 48.78
C GLU A 297 44.16 1.32 49.17
N VAL A 298 43.55 0.16 48.88
CA VAL A 298 44.08 -1.18 49.15
C VAL A 298 44.57 -1.91 47.91
N GLY A 299 44.31 -1.34 46.73
CA GLY A 299 44.73 -1.89 45.43
C GLY A 299 44.16 -1.11 44.26
N ARG A 300 44.51 -1.55 43.04
CA ARG A 300 43.97 -0.99 41.80
C ARG A 300 43.44 -2.11 40.92
N ARG A 301 42.30 -1.90 40.30
CA ARG A 301 41.77 -2.79 39.25
C ARG A 301 41.73 -2.07 37.92
N PRO A 302 41.90 -2.78 36.77
CA PRO A 302 41.65 -2.19 35.49
C PRO A 302 40.20 -1.70 35.37
N VAL A 303 39.96 -0.64 34.65
CA VAL A 303 38.62 -0.22 34.25
C VAL A 303 38.02 -1.33 33.41
N ASP A 304 36.69 -1.58 33.57
CA ASP A 304 35.99 -2.62 32.82
C ASP A 304 36.13 -2.33 31.32
N MET A 305 36.52 -3.36 30.56
CA MET A 305 36.63 -3.28 29.09
C MET A 305 35.28 -2.88 28.44
N LYS A 306 34.17 -3.22 29.07
CA LYS A 306 32.85 -2.84 28.63
C LYS A 306 32.62 -1.32 28.74
N GLU A 307 33.02 -0.72 29.87
CA GLU A 307 32.95 0.72 30.09
C GLU A 307 33.88 1.50 29.12
N LEU A 308 35.04 0.96 28.80
CA LEU A 308 35.94 1.55 27.82
C LEU A 308 35.38 1.44 26.40
N SER A 309 34.77 0.32 26.07
CA SER A 309 34.11 0.11 24.79
C SER A 309 32.92 1.05 24.60
N GLU A 310 32.12 1.28 25.64
CA GLU A 310 31.01 2.25 25.63
C GLU A 310 31.52 3.68 25.42
N LYS A 311 32.70 4.02 25.94
CA LYS A 311 33.37 5.30 25.71
C LYS A 311 34.19 5.33 24.40
N ARG A 312 34.14 4.27 23.58
CA ARG A 312 34.89 4.12 22.33
C ARG A 312 36.40 4.38 22.47
N LEU A 313 36.97 3.90 23.59
CA LEU A 313 38.41 3.97 23.89
C LEU A 313 38.99 2.55 23.84
N PHE A 314 39.98 2.36 22.99
CA PHE A 314 40.70 1.10 22.87
C PHE A 314 42.15 1.29 23.33
N TYR A 315 42.66 0.39 24.16
CA TYR A 315 44.02 0.38 24.65
C TYR A 315 44.75 -0.84 24.10
N VAL A 316 45.89 -0.61 23.46
CA VAL A 316 46.77 -1.66 22.94
C VAL A 316 48.14 -1.50 23.60
N ASN A 317 48.59 -2.52 24.34
CA ASN A 317 49.89 -2.52 24.99
C ASN A 317 51.02 -2.48 23.97
N GLY A 318 52.03 -1.64 24.22
CA GLY A 318 53.26 -1.50 23.42
C GLY A 318 54.26 -0.59 24.09
N ASP A 319 55.44 -0.48 23.52
CA ASP A 319 56.55 0.27 24.12
C ASP A 319 56.59 1.75 23.69
N ASP A 320 55.78 2.18 22.76
CA ASP A 320 55.74 3.56 22.23
C ASP A 320 54.32 4.11 22.28
N PRO A 321 53.99 4.99 23.27
CA PRO A 321 52.63 5.48 23.42
C PRO A 321 52.26 6.46 22.30
N LYS A 322 51.22 6.10 21.54
CA LYS A 322 50.59 6.92 20.49
C LYS A 322 49.11 6.94 20.66
N ILE A 323 48.51 8.09 20.35
CA ILE A 323 47.06 8.23 20.26
C ILE A 323 46.73 8.40 18.79
N ASP A 324 45.90 7.54 18.30
CA ASP A 324 45.38 7.59 16.94
C ASP A 324 43.84 7.55 16.96
N SER A 325 43.22 7.95 15.88
CA SER A 325 41.80 7.88 15.71
C SER A 325 41.48 7.23 14.37
N TRP A 326 40.47 6.39 14.36
CA TRP A 326 39.98 5.87 13.07
C TRP A 326 39.35 6.99 12.27
N GLU A 327 39.66 6.99 10.98
CA GLU A 327 39.02 7.94 10.06
C GLU A 327 37.50 7.78 10.09
N ALA A 328 36.79 8.89 10.12
CA ALA A 328 35.37 8.91 10.04
C ALA A 328 34.89 8.38 8.66
N ALA A 329 33.85 7.59 8.65
CA ALA A 329 33.24 7.15 7.40
C ALA A 329 32.76 8.35 6.57
N ARG A 330 32.98 8.29 5.28
CA ARG A 330 32.45 9.30 4.33
C ARG A 330 30.95 9.15 4.18
N LEU A 331 30.22 10.13 4.69
CA LEU A 331 28.74 10.11 4.66
C LEU A 331 28.15 10.47 3.28
N ASP A 332 28.89 11.24 2.49
CA ASP A 332 28.52 11.65 1.13
C ASP A 332 28.30 10.47 0.18
N VAL A 333 29.04 9.38 0.35
CA VAL A 333 28.87 8.16 -0.46
C VAL A 333 27.47 7.58 -0.34
N PHE A 334 26.87 7.63 0.84
CA PHE A 334 25.50 7.13 1.06
C PHE A 334 24.47 8.03 0.39
N THR A 335 24.59 9.36 0.55
CA THR A 335 23.66 10.32 -0.07
C THR A 335 23.73 10.28 -1.59
N ASP A 336 24.94 10.20 -2.17
CA ASP A 336 25.13 10.07 -3.61
C ASP A 336 24.50 8.77 -4.14
N THR A 337 24.62 7.67 -3.40
CA THR A 337 24.03 6.38 -3.78
C THR A 337 22.50 6.43 -3.70
N ILE A 338 21.93 7.09 -2.69
CA ILE A 338 20.48 7.32 -2.56
C ILE A 338 19.97 8.15 -3.74
N ASP A 339 20.65 9.25 -4.09
CA ASP A 339 20.28 10.09 -5.24
C ASP A 339 20.25 9.28 -6.55
N VAL A 340 21.23 8.40 -6.77
CA VAL A 340 21.26 7.49 -7.92
C VAL A 340 20.07 6.51 -7.87
N ALA A 341 19.78 5.93 -6.71
CA ALA A 341 18.66 5.01 -6.56
C ALA A 341 17.30 5.68 -6.85
N VAL A 342 17.11 6.91 -6.38
CA VAL A 342 15.91 7.72 -6.66
C VAL A 342 15.83 8.06 -8.15
N ALA A 343 16.94 8.38 -8.82
CA ALA A 343 16.96 8.59 -10.26
C ALA A 343 16.58 7.31 -11.05
N HIS A 344 16.93 6.13 -10.55
CA HIS A 344 16.50 4.86 -11.12
C HIS A 344 14.98 4.65 -10.96
N ILE A 345 14.40 4.97 -9.80
CA ILE A 345 12.93 4.96 -9.60
C ILE A 345 12.27 5.87 -10.62
N SER A 346 12.76 7.12 -10.78
CA SER A 346 12.28 8.08 -11.76
C SER A 346 12.24 7.49 -13.18
N SER A 347 13.35 6.88 -13.61
CA SER A 347 13.47 6.30 -14.95
C SER A 347 12.55 5.10 -15.16
N GLN A 348 12.46 4.19 -14.20
CA GLN A 348 11.64 2.98 -14.30
C GLN A 348 10.14 3.29 -14.31
N THR A 349 9.73 4.29 -13.53
CA THR A 349 8.32 4.68 -13.40
C THR A 349 7.88 5.74 -14.41
N ARG A 350 8.81 6.27 -15.22
CA ARG A 350 8.59 7.42 -16.12
C ARG A 350 8.06 8.67 -15.38
N THR A 351 8.39 8.78 -14.09
CA THR A 351 8.06 9.95 -13.28
C THR A 351 9.15 10.99 -13.48
N PRO A 352 8.84 12.23 -13.89
CA PRO A 352 9.86 13.25 -14.08
C PRO A 352 10.72 13.49 -12.84
N PRO A 353 12.03 13.72 -12.97
CA PRO A 353 12.92 13.97 -11.84
C PRO A 353 12.48 15.16 -10.96
N THR A 354 11.71 16.10 -11.51
CA THR A 354 11.15 17.25 -10.79
C THR A 354 10.25 16.86 -9.62
N TYR A 355 9.67 15.66 -9.65
CA TYR A 355 8.85 15.12 -8.57
C TYR A 355 9.69 14.35 -7.54
N LEU A 356 10.85 13.85 -7.91
CA LEU A 356 11.63 12.88 -7.12
C LEU A 356 12.98 13.41 -6.65
N VAL A 357 13.59 14.41 -7.28
CA VAL A 357 14.94 14.86 -6.93
C VAL A 357 15.00 16.37 -6.77
N SER A 358 15.38 16.83 -5.58
CA SER A 358 15.44 18.26 -5.25
C SER A 358 16.77 18.95 -5.58
N LYS A 359 17.90 18.24 -5.75
CA LYS A 359 19.21 18.88 -5.68
C LYS A 359 20.01 19.01 -6.99
N THR A 360 19.94 18.08 -7.91
CA THR A 360 20.93 18.03 -9.00
C THR A 360 20.38 18.06 -10.42
N GLY A 361 19.08 17.87 -10.60
CA GLY A 361 18.48 17.76 -11.93
C GLY A 361 18.00 19.07 -12.55
N LEU A 362 17.81 20.13 -11.78
CA LEU A 362 17.05 21.31 -12.21
C LEU A 362 17.86 22.57 -12.48
N SER A 363 19.12 22.63 -12.08
CA SER A 363 19.91 23.86 -12.16
C SER A 363 20.16 24.40 -13.58
N ASN A 364 19.92 23.59 -14.63
CA ASN A 364 20.13 23.98 -16.04
C ASN A 364 19.03 23.48 -16.99
N VAL A 365 17.85 23.10 -16.48
CA VAL A 365 16.77 22.62 -17.35
C VAL A 365 15.93 23.82 -17.81
N ASN A 366 15.90 24.09 -19.11
CA ASN A 366 15.01 25.09 -19.69
C ASN A 366 13.57 24.56 -19.81
N SER A 367 12.63 25.44 -20.15
CA SER A 367 11.20 25.07 -20.29
C SER A 367 10.92 23.95 -21.29
N GLU A 368 11.74 23.80 -22.32
CA GLU A 368 11.63 22.72 -23.30
C GLU A 368 12.09 21.37 -22.74
N GLY A 369 13.16 21.37 -21.95
CA GLY A 369 13.66 20.20 -21.24
C GLY A 369 12.65 19.70 -20.19
N LEU A 370 11.98 20.60 -19.46
CA LEU A 370 10.90 20.26 -18.55
C LEU A 370 9.73 19.61 -19.27
N LYS A 371 9.27 20.20 -20.38
CA LYS A 371 8.20 19.60 -21.21
C LYS A 371 8.59 18.23 -21.75
N ALA A 372 9.84 18.08 -22.21
CA ALA A 372 10.34 16.80 -22.71
C ALA A 372 10.37 15.73 -21.61
N SER A 373 10.70 16.08 -20.36
CA SER A 373 10.70 15.14 -19.24
C SER A 373 9.29 14.63 -18.87
N GLU A 374 8.25 15.38 -19.18
CA GLU A 374 6.87 15.02 -18.88
C GLU A 374 6.19 14.13 -19.95
N ILE A 375 6.78 13.99 -21.12
CA ILE A 375 6.19 13.20 -22.22
C ILE A 375 5.91 11.75 -21.77
N GLY A 376 6.84 11.15 -21.03
CA GLY A 376 6.71 9.78 -20.54
C GLY A 376 5.53 9.61 -19.57
N LEU A 377 5.35 10.55 -18.65
CA LEU A 377 4.27 10.55 -17.69
C LEU A 377 2.92 10.82 -18.37
N ASN A 378 2.85 11.81 -19.26
CA ASN A 378 1.62 12.13 -20.00
C ASN A 378 1.16 10.92 -20.85
N LYS A 379 2.10 10.22 -21.48
CA LYS A 379 1.75 8.98 -22.21
C LYS A 379 1.20 7.91 -21.29
N LYS A 380 1.75 7.78 -20.08
CA LYS A 380 1.29 6.84 -19.05
C LYS A 380 -0.14 7.15 -18.60
N VAL A 381 -0.45 8.43 -18.35
CA VAL A 381 -1.81 8.91 -18.02
C VAL A 381 -2.79 8.58 -19.16
N THR A 382 -2.44 8.92 -20.41
CA THR A 382 -3.30 8.59 -21.56
C THR A 382 -3.53 7.09 -21.73
N ASP A 383 -2.49 6.27 -21.48
CA ASP A 383 -2.63 4.81 -21.51
C ASP A 383 -3.59 4.33 -20.40
N PHE A 384 -3.49 4.90 -19.20
CA PHE A 384 -4.42 4.61 -18.09
C PHE A 384 -5.86 4.99 -18.45
N GLU A 385 -6.11 6.21 -18.93
CA GLU A 385 -7.44 6.71 -19.34
C GLU A 385 -8.09 5.85 -20.42
N THR A 386 -7.30 5.10 -21.18
CA THR A 386 -7.81 4.18 -22.21
C THR A 386 -8.46 2.94 -21.58
N PHE A 387 -8.05 2.54 -20.39
CA PHE A 387 -8.54 1.34 -19.67
C PHE A 387 -9.52 1.66 -18.54
N ALA A 388 -9.45 2.87 -17.98
CA ALA A 388 -10.33 3.35 -16.92
C ALA A 388 -11.64 3.92 -17.50
#